data_18d93d3c13e89f01b8be1e0f9fee78a7
#
_entry.id   18d93d3c13e89f01b8be1e0f9fee78a7
#
_cell.length_a   1.000
_cell.length_b   1.000
_cell.length_c   1.000
_cell.angle_alpha   90.00
_cell.angle_beta   90.00
_cell.angle_gamma   90.00
#
_symmetry.space_group_name_H-M   'P 1'
#
loop_
_entity.id
_entity.type
_entity.pdbx_description
1 polymer ?
#
loop_
_entity_poly.entity_id
_entity_poly.type
_entity_poly.pdbx_seq_one_letter_code
_entity_poly.pdbx_strand_id
1 'polypeptide(L)'
;MSSSYFMNLLASAVAVILGIVIHESAHAAAAWALGDKTARSRGRVSLNPLNHIDPFGTIILPLLMLAAGGPVFAFAKPVPVYLNNLKHPKRDEVLVSAAGPASNIALACLTAAFMHLTYGNLYASMSFAVASQIMNFGATFIVVNLSLAFFNLIPIPPLDGSSIIVPFLKGRALANYYRLQQYAMPILILVLYLLPMWTGIDVIGRYFDVTVYPLAEWLLNFAIAGI
;
A
#
# COMPACT_ATOMS: atom_id res chain seq x y z
N MET A 1 19.65 2.61 21.60
CA MET A 1 18.26 2.71 21.06
C MET A 1 17.33 2.20 22.14
N SER A 2 16.27 2.93 22.49
CA SER A 2 15.33 2.49 23.53
C SER A 2 14.52 1.28 23.04
N SER A 3 14.13 0.40 23.98
CA SER A 3 13.28 -0.77 23.69
C SER A 3 11.99 -0.39 22.96
N SER A 4 11.41 0.78 23.27
CA SER A 4 10.24 1.33 22.62
C SER A 4 10.46 1.66 21.14
N TYR A 5 11.62 2.22 20.78
CA TYR A 5 11.95 2.50 19.38
C TYR A 5 12.02 1.22 18.54
N PHE A 6 12.67 0.18 19.07
CA PHE A 6 12.75 -1.12 18.39
C PHE A 6 11.37 -1.76 18.19
N MET A 7 10.51 -1.71 19.21
CA MET A 7 9.14 -2.23 19.12
C MET A 7 8.29 -1.48 18.08
N ASN A 8 8.41 -0.17 18.01
CA ASN A 8 7.69 0.64 17.00
C ASN A 8 8.19 0.34 15.57
N LEU A 9 9.49 0.17 15.40
CA LEU A 9 10.07 -0.20 14.10
C LEU A 9 9.56 -1.58 13.65
N LEU A 10 9.57 -2.56 14.56
CA LEU A 10 9.04 -3.90 14.30
C LEU A 10 7.55 -3.87 13.96
N ALA A 11 6.77 -3.13 14.73
CA ALA A 11 5.33 -2.94 14.48
C ALA A 11 5.07 -2.35 13.08
N SER A 12 5.83 -1.30 12.70
CA SER A 12 5.73 -0.69 11.39
C SER A 12 6.12 -1.67 10.26
N ALA A 13 7.19 -2.44 10.44
CA ALA A 13 7.61 -3.44 9.45
C ALA A 13 6.54 -4.52 9.25
N VAL A 14 5.95 -5.03 10.34
CA VAL A 14 4.86 -6.01 10.27
C VAL A 14 3.63 -5.40 9.59
N ALA A 15 3.25 -4.17 9.93
CA ALA A 15 2.13 -3.48 9.32
C ALA A 15 2.31 -3.30 7.80
N VAL A 16 3.51 -2.90 7.37
CA VAL A 16 3.85 -2.75 5.94
C VAL A 16 3.79 -4.09 5.22
N ILE A 17 4.39 -5.14 5.78
CA ILE A 17 4.39 -6.48 5.16
C ILE A 17 2.96 -6.99 5.00
N LEU A 18 2.13 -6.92 6.04
CA LEU A 18 0.73 -7.37 5.99
C LEU A 18 -0.07 -6.53 4.99
N GLY A 19 0.10 -5.21 4.99
CA GLY A 19 -0.57 -4.30 4.07
C GLY A 19 -0.24 -4.63 2.61
N ILE A 20 1.04 -4.81 2.28
CA ILE A 20 1.50 -5.15 0.93
C ILE A 20 1.00 -6.55 0.50
N VAL A 21 1.10 -7.56 1.37
CA VAL A 21 0.67 -8.93 1.06
C VAL A 21 -0.82 -8.98 0.71
N ILE A 22 -1.65 -8.30 1.47
CA ILE A 22 -3.10 -8.25 1.22
C ILE A 22 -3.41 -7.44 -0.04
N HIS A 23 -2.74 -6.33 -0.25
CA HIS A 23 -2.82 -5.50 -1.45
C HIS A 23 -2.52 -6.29 -2.73
N GLU A 24 -1.37 -6.96 -2.80
CA GLU A 24 -0.98 -7.79 -3.94
C GLU A 24 -1.92 -8.99 -4.14
N SER A 25 -2.36 -9.61 -3.03
CA SER A 25 -3.32 -10.71 -3.08
C SER A 25 -4.69 -10.24 -3.60
N ALA A 26 -5.10 -9.03 -3.30
CA ALA A 26 -6.34 -8.43 -3.80
C ALA A 26 -6.30 -8.20 -5.31
N HIS A 27 -5.18 -7.68 -5.86
CA HIS A 27 -4.98 -7.61 -7.31
C HIS A 27 -5.07 -8.98 -7.98
N ALA A 28 -4.38 -9.97 -7.42
CA ALA A 28 -4.38 -11.34 -7.95
C ALA A 28 -5.77 -11.98 -7.90
N ALA A 29 -6.52 -11.76 -6.84
CA ALA A 29 -7.88 -12.26 -6.68
C ALA A 29 -8.86 -11.57 -7.64
N ALA A 30 -8.74 -10.25 -7.80
CA ALA A 30 -9.56 -9.48 -8.75
C ALA A 30 -9.29 -9.91 -10.19
N ALA A 31 -8.02 -10.05 -10.60
CA ALA A 31 -7.65 -10.54 -11.92
C ALA A 31 -8.25 -11.93 -12.18
N TRP A 32 -8.14 -12.84 -11.20
CA TRP A 32 -8.73 -14.17 -11.30
C TRP A 32 -10.26 -14.14 -11.43
N ALA A 33 -10.95 -13.34 -10.64
CA ALA A 33 -12.41 -13.20 -10.70
C ALA A 33 -12.88 -12.62 -12.05
N LEU A 34 -12.07 -11.77 -12.68
CA LEU A 34 -12.34 -11.13 -13.97
C LEU A 34 -11.89 -11.96 -15.19
N GLY A 35 -11.30 -13.16 -14.96
CA GLY A 35 -11.01 -14.15 -16.01
C GLY A 35 -9.55 -14.49 -16.18
N ASP A 36 -8.60 -13.66 -15.70
CA ASP A 36 -7.17 -13.95 -15.81
C ASP A 36 -6.69 -14.88 -14.68
N LYS A 37 -6.46 -16.15 -15.02
CA LYS A 37 -5.98 -17.17 -14.07
C LYS A 37 -4.46 -17.14 -13.84
N THR A 38 -3.73 -16.24 -14.50
CA THR A 38 -2.25 -16.24 -14.50
C THR A 38 -1.68 -16.02 -13.11
N ALA A 39 -2.16 -15.00 -12.40
CA ALA A 39 -1.70 -14.72 -11.05
C ALA A 39 -1.97 -15.89 -10.08
N ARG A 40 -3.16 -16.50 -10.18
CA ARG A 40 -3.53 -17.66 -9.37
C ARG A 40 -2.64 -18.87 -9.66
N SER A 41 -2.39 -19.19 -10.94
CA SER A 41 -1.55 -20.35 -11.32
C SER A 41 -0.09 -20.21 -10.87
N ARG A 42 0.37 -18.96 -10.61
CA ARG A 42 1.68 -18.66 -10.05
C ARG A 42 1.69 -18.52 -8.52
N GLY A 43 0.62 -18.93 -7.83
CA GLY A 43 0.52 -18.88 -6.37
C GLY A 43 0.42 -17.47 -5.77
N ARG A 44 -0.02 -16.44 -6.58
CA ARG A 44 -0.07 -15.05 -6.14
C ARG A 44 -1.34 -14.69 -5.36
N VAL A 45 -2.39 -15.51 -5.44
CA VAL A 45 -3.56 -15.44 -4.56
C VAL A 45 -3.19 -16.14 -3.25
N SER A 46 -2.45 -15.47 -2.39
CA SER A 46 -1.82 -16.07 -1.21
C SER A 46 -1.53 -15.00 -0.15
N LEU A 47 -1.75 -15.33 1.11
CA LEU A 47 -1.34 -14.50 2.24
C LEU A 47 0.09 -14.81 2.74
N ASN A 48 0.82 -15.69 2.04
CA ASN A 48 2.22 -15.96 2.34
C ASN A 48 3.11 -14.81 1.83
N PRO A 49 3.79 -14.05 2.71
CA PRO A 49 4.64 -12.93 2.30
C PRO A 49 5.72 -13.30 1.28
N LEU A 50 6.27 -14.52 1.36
CA LEU A 50 7.32 -14.98 0.47
C LEU A 50 6.90 -15.02 -1.01
N ASN A 51 5.60 -15.14 -1.29
CA ASN A 51 5.09 -15.10 -2.64
C ASN A 51 5.07 -13.67 -3.24
N HIS A 52 5.18 -12.63 -2.41
CA HIS A 52 5.06 -11.22 -2.80
C HIS A 52 6.37 -10.44 -2.66
N ILE A 53 7.36 -10.99 -1.96
CA ILE A 53 8.67 -10.37 -1.78
C ILE A 53 9.42 -10.35 -3.12
N ASP A 54 9.95 -9.18 -3.48
CA ASP A 54 11.00 -9.00 -4.48
C ASP A 54 12.32 -8.76 -3.74
N PRO A 55 13.35 -9.63 -3.93
CA PRO A 55 14.61 -9.48 -3.19
C PRO A 55 15.27 -8.12 -3.38
N PHE A 56 15.18 -7.54 -4.58
CA PHE A 56 15.76 -6.23 -4.85
C PHE A 56 14.86 -5.10 -4.30
N GLY A 57 13.59 -5.08 -4.70
CA GLY A 57 12.67 -3.98 -4.37
C GLY A 57 12.23 -3.94 -2.91
N THR A 58 12.10 -5.10 -2.29
CA THR A 58 11.60 -5.19 -0.90
C THR A 58 12.73 -5.16 0.14
N ILE A 59 13.97 -5.57 -0.24
CA ILE A 59 15.07 -5.72 0.73
C ILE A 59 16.26 -4.83 0.33
N ILE A 60 16.86 -5.05 -0.84
CA ILE A 60 18.13 -4.40 -1.21
C ILE A 60 17.95 -2.90 -1.40
N LEU A 61 16.94 -2.47 -2.14
CA LEU A 61 16.68 -1.05 -2.43
C LEU A 61 16.42 -0.23 -1.16
N PRO A 62 15.52 -0.64 -0.25
CA PRO A 62 15.33 0.07 1.03
C PRO A 62 16.60 0.19 1.86
N LEU A 63 17.42 -0.86 1.91
CA LEU A 63 18.70 -0.83 2.64
C LEU A 63 19.70 0.15 2.02
N LEU A 64 19.80 0.18 0.67
CA LEU A 64 20.65 1.14 -0.03
C LEU A 64 20.18 2.57 0.19
N MET A 65 18.87 2.82 0.12
CA MET A 65 18.30 4.16 0.33
C MET A 65 18.50 4.63 1.77
N LEU A 66 18.34 3.73 2.75
CA LEU A 66 18.64 4.02 4.16
C LEU A 66 20.12 4.36 4.37
N ALA A 67 21.02 3.59 3.76
CA ALA A 67 22.47 3.86 3.83
C ALA A 67 22.85 5.20 3.18
N ALA A 68 22.12 5.61 2.14
CA ALA A 68 22.30 6.90 1.47
C ALA A 68 21.68 8.09 2.24
N GLY A 69 20.95 7.83 3.35
CA GLY A 69 20.31 8.89 4.17
C GLY A 69 19.11 9.56 3.51
N GLY A 70 18.52 8.95 2.50
CA GLY A 70 17.35 9.46 1.76
C GLY A 70 16.02 8.82 2.22
N PRO A 71 14.91 9.24 1.60
CA PRO A 71 13.61 8.64 1.84
C PRO A 71 13.64 7.16 1.44
N VAL A 72 13.10 6.30 2.31
CA VAL A 72 13.08 4.85 2.06
C VAL A 72 11.85 4.48 1.23
N PHE A 73 12.07 3.84 0.11
CA PHE A 73 11.04 3.30 -0.76
C PHE A 73 11.24 1.79 -0.97
N ALA A 74 10.15 1.04 -0.92
CA ALA A 74 10.14 -0.40 -1.18
C ALA A 74 9.01 -0.73 -2.14
N PHE A 75 9.20 -1.76 -2.95
CA PHE A 75 8.13 -2.31 -3.77
C PHE A 75 8.10 -3.83 -3.71
N ALA A 76 6.90 -4.38 -3.88
CA ALA A 76 6.67 -5.81 -3.95
C ALA A 76 6.90 -6.35 -5.36
N LYS A 77 7.01 -7.67 -5.47
CA LYS A 77 7.01 -8.35 -6.76
C LYS A 77 5.65 -8.17 -7.42
N PRO A 78 5.55 -7.49 -8.58
CA PRO A 78 4.27 -7.16 -9.19
C PRO A 78 3.46 -8.41 -9.55
N VAL A 79 2.13 -8.31 -9.43
CA VAL A 79 1.19 -9.36 -9.83
C VAL A 79 1.17 -9.44 -11.37
N PRO A 80 1.44 -10.62 -11.96
CA PRO A 80 1.36 -10.78 -13.41
C PRO A 80 -0.11 -10.80 -13.84
N VAL A 81 -0.53 -9.77 -14.57
CA VAL A 81 -1.87 -9.65 -15.16
C VAL A 81 -1.74 -9.59 -16.68
N TYR A 82 -2.45 -10.47 -17.38
CA TYR A 82 -2.51 -10.49 -18.83
C TYR A 82 -3.85 -9.91 -19.31
N LEU A 83 -3.81 -8.70 -19.82
CA LEU A 83 -5.01 -7.95 -20.24
C LEU A 83 -5.88 -8.72 -21.23
N ASN A 84 -5.26 -9.51 -22.15
CA ASN A 84 -5.99 -10.29 -23.14
C ASN A 84 -6.80 -11.46 -22.53
N ASN A 85 -6.54 -11.84 -21.29
CA ASN A 85 -7.28 -12.87 -20.56
C ASN A 85 -8.51 -12.30 -19.83
N LEU A 86 -8.57 -10.97 -19.69
CA LEU A 86 -9.69 -10.28 -19.05
C LEU A 86 -10.88 -10.18 -20.01
N LYS A 87 -12.10 -10.24 -19.46
CA LYS A 87 -13.34 -10.19 -20.27
C LYS A 87 -13.53 -8.84 -20.96
N HIS A 88 -13.20 -7.76 -20.26
CA HIS A 88 -13.28 -6.38 -20.76
C HIS A 88 -11.98 -5.65 -20.43
N PRO A 89 -10.89 -5.82 -21.21
CA PRO A 89 -9.53 -5.48 -20.81
C PRO A 89 -9.36 -4.11 -20.14
N LYS A 90 -9.87 -3.04 -20.74
CA LYS A 90 -9.70 -1.68 -20.22
C LYS A 90 -10.45 -1.41 -18.91
N ARG A 91 -11.70 -1.89 -18.80
CA ARG A 91 -12.51 -1.77 -17.58
C ARG A 91 -11.93 -2.62 -16.47
N ASP A 92 -11.61 -3.84 -16.83
CA ASP A 92 -11.17 -4.85 -15.86
C ASP A 92 -9.76 -4.54 -15.35
N GLU A 93 -8.89 -3.89 -16.16
CA GLU A 93 -7.61 -3.35 -15.73
C GLU A 93 -7.79 -2.33 -14.59
N VAL A 94 -8.75 -1.40 -14.72
CA VAL A 94 -9.07 -0.44 -13.65
C VAL A 94 -9.57 -1.14 -12.40
N LEU A 95 -10.44 -2.15 -12.54
CA LEU A 95 -10.96 -2.89 -11.39
C LEU A 95 -9.88 -3.70 -10.69
N VAL A 96 -8.97 -4.33 -11.45
CA VAL A 96 -7.81 -5.03 -10.88
C VAL A 96 -6.92 -4.06 -10.12
N SER A 97 -6.56 -2.93 -10.75
CA SER A 97 -5.71 -1.91 -10.12
C SER A 97 -6.35 -1.28 -8.88
N ALA A 98 -7.67 -1.05 -8.89
CA ALA A 98 -8.36 -0.51 -7.72
C ALA A 98 -8.47 -1.51 -6.55
N ALA A 99 -8.35 -2.82 -6.79
CA ALA A 99 -8.53 -3.85 -5.76
C ALA A 99 -7.48 -3.76 -4.64
N GLY A 100 -6.23 -3.46 -4.97
CA GLY A 100 -5.14 -3.26 -3.99
C GLY A 100 -5.45 -2.12 -3.02
N PRO A 101 -5.57 -0.86 -3.52
CA PRO A 101 -5.91 0.28 -2.67
C PRO A 101 -7.21 0.09 -1.88
N ALA A 102 -8.25 -0.48 -2.50
CA ALA A 102 -9.52 -0.75 -1.82
C ALA A 102 -9.35 -1.73 -0.65
N SER A 103 -8.51 -2.76 -0.80
CA SER A 103 -8.21 -3.71 0.27
C SER A 103 -7.50 -3.04 1.45
N ASN A 104 -6.57 -2.13 1.20
CA ASN A 104 -5.89 -1.38 2.25
C ASN A 104 -6.84 -0.42 2.98
N ILE A 105 -7.72 0.28 2.28
CA ILE A 105 -8.75 1.12 2.92
C ILE A 105 -9.68 0.24 3.79
N ALA A 106 -10.11 -0.92 3.27
CA ALA A 106 -10.93 -1.85 4.04
C ALA A 106 -10.21 -2.34 5.30
N LEU A 107 -8.91 -2.66 5.23
CA LEU A 107 -8.10 -3.04 6.39
C LEU A 107 -8.04 -1.93 7.44
N ALA A 108 -7.81 -0.69 7.02
CA ALA A 108 -7.79 0.46 7.93
C ALA A 108 -9.14 0.62 8.66
N CYS A 109 -10.26 0.55 7.93
CA CYS A 109 -11.60 0.64 8.49
C CYS A 109 -11.92 -0.53 9.44
N LEU A 110 -11.58 -1.77 9.05
CA LEU A 110 -11.78 -2.95 9.88
C LEU A 110 -10.94 -2.90 11.16
N THR A 111 -9.72 -2.39 11.08
CA THR A 111 -8.86 -2.20 12.24
C THR A 111 -9.45 -1.16 13.20
N ALA A 112 -9.92 -0.03 12.69
CA ALA A 112 -10.57 1.00 13.51
C ALA A 112 -11.83 0.47 14.21
N ALA A 113 -12.66 -0.30 13.49
CA ALA A 113 -13.85 -0.95 14.07
C ALA A 113 -13.46 -1.99 15.13
N PHE A 114 -12.44 -2.80 14.89
CA PHE A 114 -11.92 -3.75 15.88
C PHE A 114 -11.42 -3.03 17.15
N MET A 115 -10.63 -1.97 16.97
CA MET A 115 -10.14 -1.16 18.10
C MET A 115 -11.32 -0.58 18.89
N HIS A 116 -12.33 -0.02 18.22
CA HIS A 116 -13.53 0.54 18.87
C HIS A 116 -14.24 -0.51 19.74
N LEU A 117 -14.46 -1.70 19.19
CA LEU A 117 -15.18 -2.77 19.90
C LEU A 117 -14.37 -3.39 21.07
N THR A 118 -13.05 -3.31 21.01
CA THR A 118 -12.19 -3.97 21.99
C THR A 118 -11.55 -3.01 23.00
N TYR A 119 -11.60 -1.72 22.77
CA TYR A 119 -10.90 -0.70 23.57
C TYR A 119 -11.13 -0.87 25.08
N GLY A 120 -12.38 -0.79 25.54
CA GLY A 120 -12.72 -0.89 26.95
C GLY A 120 -12.29 -2.24 27.58
N ASN A 121 -12.51 -3.35 26.85
CA ASN A 121 -12.16 -4.67 27.31
C ASN A 121 -10.64 -4.87 27.43
N LEU A 122 -9.84 -4.31 26.51
CA LEU A 122 -8.38 -4.40 26.56
C LEU A 122 -7.82 -3.71 27.80
N TYR A 123 -8.27 -2.47 28.07
CA TYR A 123 -7.81 -1.73 29.25
C TYR A 123 -8.38 -2.25 30.57
N ALA A 124 -9.52 -2.96 30.57
CA ALA A 124 -10.06 -3.60 31.75
C ALA A 124 -9.40 -4.95 32.06
N SER A 125 -8.93 -5.70 31.05
CA SER A 125 -8.44 -7.07 31.20
C SER A 125 -6.91 -7.21 31.17
N MET A 126 -6.20 -6.21 30.66
CA MET A 126 -4.73 -6.25 30.48
C MET A 126 -4.04 -5.11 31.23
N SER A 127 -2.72 -5.24 31.44
CA SER A 127 -1.93 -4.13 31.95
C SER A 127 -1.96 -2.97 30.96
N PHE A 128 -1.94 -1.72 31.47
CA PHE A 128 -1.92 -0.52 30.63
C PHE A 128 -0.83 -0.55 29.55
N ALA A 129 0.35 -1.06 29.87
CA ALA A 129 1.46 -1.16 28.93
C ALA A 129 1.12 -2.08 27.74
N VAL A 130 0.53 -3.25 27.98
CA VAL A 130 0.14 -4.20 26.92
C VAL A 130 -1.02 -3.64 26.09
N ALA A 131 -2.08 -3.15 26.73
CA ALA A 131 -3.20 -2.55 26.02
C ALA A 131 -2.76 -1.38 25.12
N SER A 132 -1.89 -0.50 25.63
CA SER A 132 -1.33 0.62 24.85
C SER A 132 -0.48 0.15 23.67
N GLN A 133 0.29 -0.92 23.80
CA GLN A 133 1.05 -1.46 22.67
C GLN A 133 0.17 -2.03 21.58
N ILE A 134 -0.92 -2.74 21.92
CA ILE A 134 -1.91 -3.25 20.97
C ILE A 134 -2.58 -2.09 20.23
N MET A 135 -2.99 -1.05 20.95
CA MET A 135 -3.63 0.14 20.37
C MET A 135 -2.66 0.91 19.47
N ASN A 136 -1.42 1.08 19.86
CA ASN A 136 -0.38 1.71 19.05
C ASN A 136 -0.08 0.92 17.77
N PHE A 137 -0.08 -0.42 17.84
CA PHE A 137 0.02 -1.25 16.64
C PHE A 137 -1.17 -1.03 15.71
N GLY A 138 -2.40 -1.03 16.23
CA GLY A 138 -3.61 -0.75 15.46
C GLY A 138 -3.57 0.63 14.79
N ALA A 139 -3.15 1.66 15.51
CA ALA A 139 -2.98 3.01 14.95
C ALA A 139 -1.92 3.04 13.84
N THR A 140 -0.77 2.41 14.05
CA THR A 140 0.27 2.27 13.03
C THR A 140 -0.27 1.54 11.79
N PHE A 141 -1.02 0.45 11.99
CA PHE A 141 -1.58 -0.35 10.92
C PHE A 141 -2.60 0.43 10.08
N ILE A 142 -3.44 1.27 10.72
CA ILE A 142 -4.37 2.19 10.03
C ILE A 142 -3.58 3.16 9.14
N VAL A 143 -2.60 3.88 9.72
CA VAL A 143 -1.81 4.88 8.97
C VAL A 143 -1.07 4.24 7.81
N VAL A 144 -0.41 3.10 8.02
CA VAL A 144 0.33 2.38 6.98
C VAL A 144 -0.58 1.96 5.83
N ASN A 145 -1.74 1.37 6.14
CA ASN A 145 -2.67 0.91 5.09
C ASN A 145 -3.27 2.07 4.31
N LEU A 146 -3.65 3.17 4.97
CA LEU A 146 -4.08 4.37 4.26
C LEU A 146 -2.97 4.96 3.40
N SER A 147 -1.72 5.01 3.91
CA SER A 147 -0.56 5.47 3.12
C SER A 147 -0.34 4.62 1.88
N LEU A 148 -0.39 3.28 2.00
CA LEU A 148 -0.30 2.37 0.86
C LEU A 148 -1.42 2.59 -0.16
N ALA A 149 -2.66 2.76 0.31
CA ALA A 149 -3.81 2.99 -0.55
C ALA A 149 -3.69 4.32 -1.32
N PHE A 150 -3.50 5.43 -0.60
CA PHE A 150 -3.46 6.75 -1.23
C PHE A 150 -2.23 6.96 -2.09
N PHE A 151 -1.06 6.41 -1.70
CA PHE A 151 0.13 6.42 -2.55
C PHE A 151 -0.14 5.72 -3.89
N ASN A 152 -0.73 4.52 -3.86
CA ASN A 152 -1.04 3.79 -5.07
C ASN A 152 -2.19 4.39 -5.89
N LEU A 153 -3.05 5.22 -5.31
CA LEU A 153 -4.10 5.95 -6.02
C LEU A 153 -3.60 7.18 -6.79
N ILE A 154 -2.34 7.59 -6.64
CA ILE A 154 -1.74 8.66 -7.44
C ILE A 154 -1.79 8.26 -8.92
N PRO A 155 -2.33 9.12 -9.83
CA PRO A 155 -2.56 8.76 -11.23
C PRO A 155 -1.29 8.85 -12.08
N ILE A 156 -0.18 8.31 -11.60
CA ILE A 156 1.14 8.32 -12.25
C ILE A 156 1.65 6.89 -12.35
N PRO A 157 2.03 6.38 -13.56
CA PRO A 157 2.69 5.09 -13.66
C PRO A 157 3.97 5.03 -12.81
N PRO A 158 4.31 3.91 -12.17
CA PRO A 158 3.68 2.59 -12.25
C PRO A 158 2.57 2.32 -11.22
N LEU A 159 2.06 3.37 -10.56
CA LEU A 159 1.08 3.23 -9.48
C LEU A 159 -0.30 2.83 -10.03
N ASP A 160 -1.10 2.15 -9.20
CA ASP A 160 -2.41 1.61 -9.58
C ASP A 160 -3.38 2.68 -10.11
N GLY A 161 -3.36 3.87 -9.51
CA GLY A 161 -4.18 5.00 -9.90
C GLY A 161 -3.98 5.44 -11.36
N SER A 162 -2.82 5.11 -11.95
CA SER A 162 -2.57 5.42 -13.37
C SER A 162 -3.50 4.67 -14.31
N SER A 163 -4.03 3.51 -13.92
CA SER A 163 -4.96 2.72 -14.73
C SER A 163 -6.31 3.40 -14.94
N ILE A 164 -6.67 4.39 -14.11
CA ILE A 164 -7.94 5.15 -14.23
C ILE A 164 -8.07 5.83 -15.62
N ILE A 165 -6.95 6.24 -16.22
CA ILE A 165 -6.96 6.89 -17.53
C ILE A 165 -7.09 5.92 -18.70
N VAL A 166 -6.82 4.63 -18.53
CA VAL A 166 -6.77 3.61 -19.59
C VAL A 166 -8.07 3.53 -20.43
N PRO A 167 -9.28 3.57 -19.84
CA PRO A 167 -10.53 3.53 -20.62
C PRO A 167 -10.66 4.67 -21.63
N PHE A 168 -10.06 5.83 -21.34
CA PHE A 168 -10.13 7.02 -22.18
C PHE A 168 -9.05 7.06 -23.27
N LEU A 169 -8.00 6.23 -23.14
CA LEU A 169 -6.91 6.20 -24.10
C LEU A 169 -7.24 5.32 -25.31
N LYS A 170 -6.85 5.78 -26.52
CA LYS A 170 -7.04 5.06 -27.79
C LYS A 170 -5.78 5.14 -28.65
N GLY A 171 -5.59 4.16 -29.53
CA GLY A 171 -4.54 4.17 -30.56
C GLY A 171 -3.14 4.44 -30.01
N ARG A 172 -2.46 5.45 -30.54
CA ARG A 172 -1.09 5.83 -30.17
C ARG A 172 -0.95 6.24 -28.70
N ALA A 173 -1.97 6.92 -28.15
CA ALA A 173 -1.93 7.36 -26.74
C ALA A 173 -1.89 6.15 -25.79
N LEU A 174 -2.68 5.13 -26.04
CA LEU A 174 -2.67 3.88 -25.28
C LEU A 174 -1.33 3.13 -25.42
N ALA A 175 -0.80 3.03 -26.64
CA ALA A 175 0.50 2.40 -26.88
C ALA A 175 1.64 3.15 -26.17
N ASN A 176 1.62 4.48 -26.18
CA ASN A 176 2.60 5.29 -25.45
C ASN A 176 2.48 5.14 -23.93
N TYR A 177 1.27 5.03 -23.40
CA TYR A 177 1.04 4.76 -21.98
C TYR A 177 1.72 3.44 -21.54
N TYR A 178 1.46 2.33 -22.24
CA TYR A 178 2.08 1.04 -21.91
C TYR A 178 3.60 1.02 -22.15
N ARG A 179 4.10 1.80 -23.12
CA ARG A 179 5.55 1.98 -23.30
C ARG A 179 6.17 2.74 -22.13
N LEU A 180 5.49 3.80 -21.63
CA LEU A 180 5.97 4.56 -20.47
C LEU A 180 6.00 3.71 -19.20
N GLN A 181 5.03 2.81 -19.01
CA GLN A 181 5.00 1.91 -17.85
C GLN A 181 6.28 1.06 -17.71
N GLN A 182 6.95 0.70 -18.80
CA GLN A 182 8.19 -0.08 -18.76
C GLN A 182 9.35 0.66 -18.06
N TYR A 183 9.34 2.01 -18.10
CA TYR A 183 10.36 2.88 -17.49
C TYR A 183 9.84 3.61 -16.25
N ALA A 184 8.60 3.38 -15.88
CA ALA A 184 7.93 4.20 -14.87
C ALA A 184 8.52 3.99 -13.47
N MET A 185 8.93 2.76 -13.10
CA MET A 185 9.53 2.50 -11.78
C MET A 185 10.86 3.24 -11.59
N PRO A 186 11.85 3.15 -12.48
CA PRO A 186 13.06 3.99 -12.38
C PRO A 186 12.76 5.49 -12.33
N ILE A 187 11.80 5.97 -13.14
CA ILE A 187 11.43 7.39 -13.16
C ILE A 187 10.79 7.79 -11.83
N LEU A 188 9.89 6.97 -11.28
CA LEU A 188 9.25 7.23 -10.01
C LEU A 188 10.29 7.35 -8.87
N ILE A 189 11.21 6.40 -8.79
CA ILE A 189 12.28 6.42 -7.77
C ILE A 189 13.13 7.69 -7.92
N LEU A 190 13.51 8.04 -9.15
CA LEU A 190 14.29 9.23 -9.44
C LEU A 190 13.54 10.51 -9.01
N VAL A 191 12.26 10.62 -9.33
CA VAL A 191 11.42 11.76 -8.95
C VAL A 191 11.25 11.84 -7.44
N LEU A 192 10.94 10.72 -6.77
CA LEU A 192 10.76 10.67 -5.32
C LEU A 192 12.04 11.03 -4.55
N TYR A 193 13.20 10.77 -5.13
CA TYR A 193 14.49 11.05 -4.51
C TYR A 193 15.04 12.44 -4.88
N LEU A 194 15.08 12.77 -6.18
CA LEU A 194 15.70 14.01 -6.64
C LEU A 194 14.84 15.23 -6.41
N LEU A 195 13.52 15.13 -6.53
CA LEU A 195 12.65 16.29 -6.39
C LEU A 195 12.73 16.92 -5.00
N PRO A 196 12.59 16.18 -3.89
CA PRO A 196 12.78 16.72 -2.55
C PRO A 196 14.21 17.24 -2.32
N MET A 197 15.23 16.54 -2.85
CA MET A 197 16.64 16.92 -2.69
C MET A 197 16.95 18.27 -3.34
N TRP A 198 16.37 18.55 -4.52
CA TRP A 198 16.66 19.79 -5.27
C TRP A 198 15.77 20.96 -4.87
N THR A 199 14.52 20.68 -4.54
CA THR A 199 13.53 21.73 -4.27
C THR A 199 13.29 21.98 -2.79
N GLY A 200 13.69 21.04 -1.92
CA GLY A 200 13.33 21.03 -0.50
C GLY A 200 11.82 20.79 -0.25
N ILE A 201 11.05 20.43 -1.30
CA ILE A 201 9.61 20.27 -1.21
C ILE A 201 9.28 18.79 -1.07
N ASP A 202 8.72 18.40 0.09
CA ASP A 202 8.14 17.08 0.29
C ASP A 202 6.72 17.04 -0.30
N VAL A 203 6.64 16.69 -1.59
CA VAL A 203 5.35 16.60 -2.31
C VAL A 203 4.48 15.48 -1.76
N ILE A 204 5.09 14.34 -1.41
CA ILE A 204 4.35 13.18 -0.89
C ILE A 204 3.83 13.46 0.53
N GLY A 205 4.66 14.04 1.39
CA GLY A 205 4.22 14.44 2.73
C GLY A 205 3.04 15.41 2.66
N ARG A 206 3.12 16.46 1.83
CA ARG A 206 1.99 17.40 1.62
C ARG A 206 0.75 16.74 1.05
N TYR A 207 0.90 15.77 0.16
CA TYR A 207 -0.24 15.00 -0.34
C TYR A 207 -0.86 14.15 0.78
N PHE A 208 -0.06 13.54 1.66
CA PHE A 208 -0.53 12.78 2.80
C PHE A 208 -1.19 13.68 3.88
N ASP A 209 -0.72 14.91 4.04
CA ASP A 209 -1.33 15.90 4.96
C ASP A 209 -2.80 16.18 4.61
N VAL A 210 -3.19 16.10 3.34
CA VAL A 210 -4.56 16.38 2.89
C VAL A 210 -5.39 15.13 2.60
N THR A 211 -4.77 13.95 2.53
CA THR A 211 -5.45 12.69 2.19
C THR A 211 -5.41 11.66 3.30
N VAL A 212 -4.22 11.27 3.73
CA VAL A 212 -4.00 10.16 4.68
C VAL A 212 -4.30 10.59 6.10
N TYR A 213 -3.65 11.67 6.57
CA TYR A 213 -3.70 12.03 7.98
C TYR A 213 -5.08 12.47 8.46
N PRO A 214 -5.89 13.26 7.71
CA PRO A 214 -7.25 13.60 8.15
C PRO A 214 -8.16 12.37 8.27
N LEU A 215 -8.03 11.41 7.33
CA LEU A 215 -8.82 10.17 7.37
C LEU A 215 -8.33 9.25 8.50
N ALA A 216 -7.02 9.15 8.71
CA ALA A 216 -6.44 8.41 9.81
C ALA A 216 -6.90 8.97 11.17
N GLU A 217 -6.85 10.28 11.34
CA GLU A 217 -7.34 10.96 12.54
C GLU A 217 -8.83 10.69 12.80
N TRP A 218 -9.64 10.76 11.76
CA TRP A 218 -11.07 10.44 11.87
C TRP A 218 -11.30 8.98 12.31
N LEU A 219 -10.59 8.01 11.72
CA LEU A 219 -10.68 6.59 12.08
C LEU A 219 -10.16 6.34 13.50
N LEU A 220 -9.09 7.00 13.91
CA LEU A 220 -8.54 6.86 15.27
C LEU A 220 -9.47 7.47 16.32
N ASN A 221 -10.05 8.64 16.05
CA ASN A 221 -11.06 9.24 16.91
C ASN A 221 -12.29 8.33 17.05
N PHE A 222 -12.74 7.72 15.95
CA PHE A 222 -13.82 6.72 16.00
C PHE A 222 -13.40 5.51 16.86
N ALA A 223 -12.18 5.02 16.71
CA ALA A 223 -11.68 3.85 17.45
C ALA A 223 -11.70 4.04 18.98
N ILE A 224 -11.52 5.27 19.46
CA ILE A 224 -11.49 5.60 20.89
C ILE A 224 -12.80 6.23 21.40
N ALA A 225 -13.74 6.57 20.51
CA ALA A 225 -15.00 7.26 20.88
C ALA A 225 -16.01 6.36 21.64
N GLY A 226 -15.68 5.12 21.92
CA GLY A 226 -16.52 4.17 22.68
C GLY A 226 -16.31 4.20 24.19
N ILE A 227 -15.70 5.27 24.72
CA ILE A 227 -15.37 5.43 26.14
C ILE A 227 -16.49 6.21 26.84
#